data_9abaf138dbbcb9403fb218e41e7db980
#
_entry.id   9abaf138dbbcb9403fb218e41e7db980
#
_cell.length_a   1.000
_cell.length_b   1.000
_cell.length_c   1.000
_cell.angle_alpha   90.00
_cell.angle_beta   90.00
_cell.angle_gamma   90.00
#
_symmetry.space_group_name_H-M   'P 1'
#
loop_
_entity.id
_entity.type
_entity.pdbx_description
1 polymer ?
#
loop_
_entity_poly.entity_id
_entity_poly.type
_entity_poly.pdbx_seq_one_letter_code
_entity_poly.pdbx_strand_id
1 'polypeptide(L)'
;MLTELLAARPDFAPGRWVPCPPVRDRAAWDTLPAFDRWLYAGGQAARDARHIPPLPLHLWLDFTHTGNRARYEHAYFARRRLLCRLVMAECMGDTGEFLPPIADLVWAICEESAWQLPAHNSYVRDMPQLPLPDTTRPVVDLFAAETGALLAMVHYLLGRALDSAMPGLEKRLTGEVERRILRPWEREHFWWMGNGDEPMCNWTTWCTQNCLIATALLHPGSPRRIRAAVARAAYSIDCFLKDYGEDGCCSEGAQYYRHASLTLFNALEILCALAPGVFDCVWQQPKVRNMAEYIAHMHVAGRYYLNFSDCSPLAGVRGVREFLFGKRVGSIPLMALAAADFAADPDPDGLHHADDSEGINLYYMVQIAFGEAEVRAFTASGAATPGDIWYPSVGLRVCRAGAFVAGIKAGGNADSHNHNDTGSVTLYKNGQPLLIDVGVETYSKKTFSPRRYEIWTMQSCWHNLPRFVGDGAVYDQHDGARYTAREVQPLEGGLSMDLAPAYGAVPGLSCYRRTARLTDAGLTLCDETDYPGEVRLTLMSQQPPAVEGTLVRFGTLAEARLEGGLLGLETEAVSITDARLRLAWPDTLYRTTVRFTGRLQIQIG
;
A
#
# COMPACT_ATOMS: atom_id res chain seq x y z
N MET A 1 8.35 -21.57 -5.92
CA MET A 1 7.00 -21.87 -6.47
C MET A 1 6.93 -21.63 -7.99
N LEU A 2 7.01 -20.37 -8.48
CA LEU A 2 6.88 -20.08 -9.93
C LEU A 2 8.03 -20.65 -10.75
N THR A 3 9.26 -20.55 -10.27
CA THR A 3 10.45 -21.12 -10.92
C THR A 3 10.37 -22.65 -11.04
N GLU A 4 9.79 -23.33 -10.08
CA GLU A 4 9.56 -24.80 -10.13
C GLU A 4 8.50 -25.17 -11.17
N LEU A 5 7.38 -24.41 -11.22
CA LEU A 5 6.36 -24.60 -12.25
C LEU A 5 6.94 -24.39 -13.65
N LEU A 6 7.77 -23.37 -13.81
CA LEU A 6 8.45 -23.09 -15.07
C LEU A 6 9.46 -24.18 -15.43
N ALA A 7 10.23 -24.68 -14.47
CA ALA A 7 11.19 -25.77 -14.68
C ALA A 7 10.51 -27.10 -15.08
N ALA A 8 9.27 -27.32 -14.64
CA ALA A 8 8.46 -28.47 -15.06
C ALA A 8 7.97 -28.39 -16.52
N ARG A 9 7.99 -27.18 -17.13
CA ARG A 9 7.57 -26.93 -18.52
C ARG A 9 8.53 -25.98 -19.26
N PRO A 10 9.80 -26.35 -19.43
CA PRO A 10 10.84 -25.45 -19.97
C PRO A 10 10.58 -25.02 -21.41
N ASP A 11 9.91 -25.88 -22.20
CA ASP A 11 9.62 -25.66 -23.62
C ASP A 11 8.23 -25.08 -23.90
N PHE A 12 7.63 -24.37 -22.92
CA PHE A 12 6.33 -23.74 -23.14
C PHE A 12 6.33 -22.84 -24.39
N ALA A 13 5.24 -22.85 -25.13
CA ALA A 13 5.02 -21.94 -26.25
C ALA A 13 4.57 -20.59 -25.67
N PRO A 14 5.31 -19.49 -25.92
CA PRO A 14 4.88 -18.17 -25.47
C PRO A 14 3.51 -17.79 -26.03
N GLY A 15 2.62 -17.41 -25.13
CA GLY A 15 1.34 -16.81 -25.45
C GLY A 15 1.46 -15.32 -25.72
N ARG A 16 0.31 -14.69 -25.93
CA ARG A 16 0.19 -13.24 -26.11
C ARG A 16 -0.68 -12.65 -25.01
N TRP A 17 -0.17 -11.65 -24.34
CA TRP A 17 -0.97 -10.86 -23.42
C TRP A 17 -1.64 -9.70 -24.16
N VAL A 18 -2.95 -9.54 -23.96
CA VAL A 18 -3.78 -8.49 -24.56
C VAL A 18 -4.51 -7.78 -23.42
N PRO A 19 -4.13 -6.54 -23.07
CA PRO A 19 -4.71 -5.82 -21.93
C PRO A 19 -6.17 -5.41 -22.14
N CYS A 20 -6.56 -5.13 -23.39
CA CYS A 20 -7.92 -4.73 -23.79
C CYS A 20 -8.10 -4.88 -25.30
N PRO A 21 -9.34 -4.80 -25.83
CA PRO A 21 -9.58 -4.70 -27.27
C PRO A 21 -8.84 -3.51 -27.90
N PRO A 22 -8.37 -3.63 -29.15
CA PRO A 22 -7.74 -2.52 -29.84
C PRO A 22 -8.74 -1.37 -30.04
N VAL A 23 -8.26 -0.11 -30.04
CA VAL A 23 -9.12 1.09 -30.12
C VAL A 23 -10.05 1.09 -31.35
N ARG A 24 -9.62 0.53 -32.47
CA ARG A 24 -10.45 0.34 -33.68
C ARG A 24 -11.65 -0.59 -33.49
N ASP A 25 -11.70 -1.39 -32.44
CA ASP A 25 -12.87 -2.18 -32.06
C ASP A 25 -13.88 -1.30 -31.32
N ARG A 26 -14.54 -0.43 -32.10
CA ARG A 26 -15.48 0.56 -31.57
C ARG A 26 -16.63 -0.08 -30.80
N ALA A 27 -17.06 -1.28 -31.19
CA ALA A 27 -18.14 -1.99 -30.49
C ALA A 27 -17.78 -2.25 -29.01
N ALA A 28 -16.49 -2.46 -28.70
CA ALA A 28 -16.04 -2.65 -27.33
C ALA A 28 -15.89 -1.33 -26.57
N TRP A 29 -15.40 -0.27 -27.22
CA TRP A 29 -15.10 1.02 -26.56
C TRP A 29 -16.34 1.90 -26.40
N ASP A 30 -17.22 1.99 -27.43
CA ASP A 30 -18.40 2.88 -27.43
C ASP A 30 -19.48 2.45 -26.43
N THR A 31 -19.40 1.22 -25.89
CA THR A 31 -20.35 0.68 -24.92
C THR A 31 -19.88 0.77 -23.47
N LEU A 32 -18.68 1.35 -23.22
CA LEU A 32 -18.13 1.45 -21.88
C LEU A 32 -18.93 2.43 -21.01
N PRO A 33 -19.31 2.07 -19.77
CA PRO A 33 -20.06 2.95 -18.86
C PRO A 33 -19.37 4.28 -18.57
N ALA A 34 -18.02 4.28 -18.61
CA ALA A 34 -17.18 5.44 -18.33
C ALA A 34 -16.98 6.38 -19.54
N PHE A 35 -17.56 6.11 -20.70
CA PHE A 35 -17.28 6.79 -21.97
C PHE A 35 -17.30 8.32 -21.85
N ASP A 36 -18.43 8.89 -21.45
CA ASP A 36 -18.59 10.34 -21.33
C ASP A 36 -17.69 10.97 -20.26
N ARG A 37 -17.47 10.25 -19.14
CA ARG A 37 -16.59 10.73 -18.06
C ARG A 37 -15.15 10.91 -18.53
N TRP A 38 -14.63 9.96 -19.31
CA TRP A 38 -13.28 10.03 -19.86
C TRP A 38 -13.14 11.09 -20.94
N LEU A 39 -14.15 11.29 -21.81
CA LEU A 39 -14.14 12.40 -22.78
C LEU A 39 -14.09 13.75 -22.07
N TYR A 40 -14.90 13.93 -21.04
CA TYR A 40 -14.88 15.16 -20.24
C TYR A 40 -13.52 15.40 -19.56
N ALA A 41 -12.95 14.37 -18.93
CA ALA A 41 -11.65 14.43 -18.30
C ALA A 41 -10.53 14.75 -19.29
N GLY A 42 -10.59 14.18 -20.51
CA GLY A 42 -9.65 14.47 -21.60
C GLY A 42 -9.73 15.92 -22.05
N GLY A 43 -10.94 16.48 -22.20
CA GLY A 43 -11.13 17.90 -22.51
C GLY A 43 -10.56 18.85 -21.47
N GLN A 44 -10.60 18.49 -20.17
CA GLN A 44 -9.92 19.23 -19.10
C GLN A 44 -8.40 19.06 -19.22
N ALA A 45 -7.92 17.83 -19.34
CA ALA A 45 -6.50 17.54 -19.46
C ALA A 45 -5.84 18.22 -20.69
N ALA A 46 -6.56 18.36 -21.81
CA ALA A 46 -6.08 19.07 -22.99
C ALA A 46 -5.86 20.57 -22.75
N ARG A 47 -6.71 21.18 -21.89
CA ARG A 47 -6.51 22.57 -21.47
C ARG A 47 -5.29 22.70 -20.56
N ASP A 48 -5.13 21.78 -19.62
CA ASP A 48 -4.01 21.77 -18.67
C ASP A 48 -2.68 21.45 -19.36
N ALA A 49 -2.68 20.58 -20.36
CA ALA A 49 -1.51 20.20 -21.13
C ALA A 49 -0.91 21.34 -21.97
N ARG A 50 -1.62 22.47 -22.16
CA ARG A 50 -1.03 23.68 -22.75
C ARG A 50 0.14 24.23 -21.94
N HIS A 51 0.23 23.85 -20.67
CA HIS A 51 1.30 24.23 -19.75
C HIS A 51 1.88 22.98 -19.10
N ILE A 52 2.63 22.18 -19.86
CA ILE A 52 3.31 20.98 -19.34
C ILE A 52 4.23 21.39 -18.19
N PRO A 53 4.07 20.82 -16.97
CA PRO A 53 4.91 21.19 -15.84
C PRO A 53 6.40 21.00 -16.13
N PRO A 54 7.26 22.03 -15.95
CA PRO A 54 8.69 21.88 -16.18
C PRO A 54 9.36 21.05 -15.07
N LEU A 55 10.44 20.34 -15.43
CA LEU A 55 11.30 19.60 -14.50
C LEU A 55 12.72 20.17 -14.50
N PRO A 56 12.95 21.39 -14.00
CA PRO A 56 14.26 22.00 -13.97
C PRO A 56 15.17 21.34 -12.92
N LEU A 57 16.48 21.45 -13.12
CA LEU A 57 17.51 20.85 -12.29
C LEU A 57 17.36 21.17 -10.79
N HIS A 58 16.96 22.39 -10.44
CA HIS A 58 16.83 22.77 -9.03
C HIS A 58 15.76 21.94 -8.29
N LEU A 59 14.68 21.51 -8.95
CA LEU A 59 13.68 20.61 -8.34
C LEU A 59 14.26 19.21 -8.10
N TRP A 60 15.11 18.71 -9.00
CA TRP A 60 15.83 17.46 -8.78
C TRP A 60 16.74 17.55 -7.55
N LEU A 61 17.51 18.63 -7.44
CA LEU A 61 18.47 18.85 -6.36
C LEU A 61 17.82 19.17 -5.02
N ASP A 62 16.56 19.53 -4.97
CA ASP A 62 15.82 19.79 -3.73
C ASP A 62 15.89 18.61 -2.75
N PHE A 63 15.77 17.39 -3.25
CA PHE A 63 15.89 16.21 -2.39
C PHE A 63 17.26 16.12 -1.71
N THR A 64 18.33 16.36 -2.47
CA THR A 64 19.70 16.30 -1.92
C THR A 64 19.97 17.45 -0.94
N HIS A 65 19.50 18.66 -1.25
CA HIS A 65 19.81 19.87 -0.48
C HIS A 65 18.92 20.05 0.76
N THR A 66 17.63 19.74 0.63
CA THR A 66 16.62 20.07 1.66
C THR A 66 15.88 18.83 2.18
N GLY A 67 16.02 17.67 1.53
CA GLY A 67 15.22 16.48 1.79
C GLY A 67 13.80 16.53 1.21
N ASN A 68 13.44 17.60 0.49
CA ASN A 68 12.13 17.74 -0.13
C ASN A 68 12.04 16.94 -1.42
N ARG A 69 11.15 15.97 -1.48
CA ARG A 69 10.88 15.16 -2.68
C ARG A 69 9.60 15.63 -3.39
N ALA A 70 8.63 16.16 -2.65
CA ALA A 70 7.29 16.42 -3.13
C ALA A 70 7.22 17.41 -4.30
N ARG A 71 8.07 18.45 -4.33
CA ARG A 71 8.04 19.45 -5.42
C ARG A 71 8.41 18.87 -6.77
N TYR A 72 9.42 18.02 -6.83
CA TYR A 72 9.79 17.31 -8.07
C TYR A 72 8.69 16.32 -8.48
N GLU A 73 8.24 15.51 -7.51
CA GLU A 73 7.26 14.46 -7.71
C GLU A 73 5.93 15.02 -8.22
N HIS A 74 5.46 16.14 -7.66
CA HIS A 74 4.24 16.79 -8.14
C HIS A 74 4.27 17.10 -9.64
N ALA A 75 5.33 17.73 -10.13
CA ALA A 75 5.49 18.07 -11.55
C ALA A 75 5.69 16.81 -12.42
N TYR A 76 6.46 15.84 -11.93
CA TYR A 76 6.73 14.57 -12.59
C TYR A 76 5.45 13.73 -12.79
N PHE A 77 4.66 13.55 -11.73
CA PHE A 77 3.42 12.79 -11.80
C PHE A 77 2.32 13.51 -12.58
N ALA A 78 2.26 14.84 -12.51
CA ALA A 78 1.29 15.62 -13.28
C ALA A 78 1.39 15.36 -14.79
N ARG A 79 2.60 15.25 -15.35
CA ARG A 79 2.80 14.89 -16.78
C ARG A 79 2.18 13.55 -17.13
N ARG A 80 2.37 12.55 -16.26
CA ARG A 80 1.89 11.18 -16.47
C ARG A 80 0.38 11.07 -16.32
N ARG A 81 -0.20 11.76 -15.33
CA ARG A 81 -1.65 11.84 -15.17
C ARG A 81 -2.34 12.51 -16.37
N LEU A 82 -1.79 13.62 -16.85
CA LEU A 82 -2.30 14.28 -18.05
C LEU A 82 -2.25 13.35 -19.26
N LEU A 83 -1.13 12.66 -19.47
CA LEU A 83 -0.98 11.70 -20.56
C LEU A 83 -2.02 10.56 -20.44
N CYS A 84 -2.20 9.97 -19.27
CA CYS A 84 -3.18 8.91 -19.05
C CYS A 84 -4.61 9.36 -19.40
N ARG A 85 -5.02 10.54 -18.92
CA ARG A 85 -6.36 11.10 -19.17
C ARG A 85 -6.61 11.35 -20.66
N LEU A 86 -5.64 11.94 -21.33
CA LEU A 86 -5.73 12.23 -22.78
C LEU A 86 -5.78 10.95 -23.61
N VAL A 87 -4.95 9.95 -23.27
CA VAL A 87 -4.96 8.65 -23.97
C VAL A 87 -6.28 7.93 -23.79
N MET A 88 -6.83 7.88 -22.58
CA MET A 88 -8.14 7.29 -22.36
C MET A 88 -9.24 8.01 -23.13
N ALA A 89 -9.23 9.33 -23.14
CA ALA A 89 -10.20 10.12 -23.90
C ALA A 89 -10.08 9.90 -25.42
N GLU A 90 -8.86 9.83 -25.98
CA GLU A 90 -8.67 9.52 -27.39
C GLU A 90 -9.14 8.10 -27.71
N CYS A 91 -8.88 7.13 -26.84
CA CYS A 91 -9.41 5.77 -27.01
C CYS A 91 -10.94 5.72 -26.99
N MET A 92 -11.61 6.54 -26.17
CA MET A 92 -13.06 6.66 -26.17
C MET A 92 -13.57 7.32 -27.44
N GLY A 93 -13.04 8.50 -27.79
CA GLY A 93 -13.54 9.30 -28.93
C GLY A 93 -13.08 8.83 -30.29
N ASP A 94 -11.84 8.34 -30.43
CA ASP A 94 -11.16 7.95 -31.68
C ASP A 94 -11.27 9.03 -32.77
N THR A 95 -11.13 10.30 -32.37
CA THR A 95 -11.33 11.46 -33.25
C THR A 95 -10.03 12.08 -33.75
N GLY A 96 -8.91 11.77 -33.10
CA GLY A 96 -7.63 12.42 -33.32
C GLY A 96 -7.49 13.78 -32.62
N GLU A 97 -8.51 14.26 -31.92
CA GLU A 97 -8.52 15.56 -31.22
C GLU A 97 -7.43 15.65 -30.14
N PHE A 98 -7.21 14.56 -29.40
CA PHE A 98 -6.24 14.54 -28.30
C PHE A 98 -4.83 14.11 -28.74
N LEU A 99 -4.61 13.69 -30.00
CA LEU A 99 -3.27 13.27 -30.47
C LEU A 99 -2.20 14.36 -30.34
N PRO A 100 -2.44 15.65 -30.67
CA PRO A 100 -1.42 16.67 -30.49
C PRO A 100 -0.94 16.84 -29.03
N PRO A 101 -1.79 17.06 -28.02
CA PRO A 101 -1.34 17.16 -26.64
C PRO A 101 -0.76 15.85 -26.08
N ILE A 102 -1.20 14.67 -26.55
CA ILE A 102 -0.55 13.38 -26.24
C ILE A 102 0.88 13.38 -26.77
N ALA A 103 1.09 13.81 -28.01
CA ALA A 103 2.42 13.86 -28.62
C ALA A 103 3.36 14.79 -27.86
N ASP A 104 2.90 15.97 -27.45
CA ASP A 104 3.66 16.93 -26.67
C ASP A 104 4.09 16.34 -25.31
N LEU A 105 3.19 15.62 -24.64
CA LEU A 105 3.49 14.95 -23.35
C LEU A 105 4.45 13.77 -23.54
N VAL A 106 4.25 12.94 -24.56
CA VAL A 106 5.17 11.85 -24.90
C VAL A 106 6.55 12.40 -25.19
N TRP A 107 6.64 13.47 -25.97
CA TRP A 107 7.90 14.15 -26.26
C TRP A 107 8.56 14.66 -24.99
N ALA A 108 7.83 15.41 -24.15
CA ALA A 108 8.34 15.95 -22.90
C ALA A 108 8.84 14.87 -21.93
N ILE A 109 8.16 13.71 -21.84
CA ILE A 109 8.59 12.57 -21.02
C ILE A 109 9.84 11.91 -21.62
N CYS A 110 9.95 11.79 -22.94
CA CYS A 110 11.13 11.26 -23.62
C CYS A 110 12.36 12.18 -23.45
N GLU A 111 12.16 13.49 -23.28
CA GLU A 111 13.24 14.48 -23.07
C GLU A 111 13.69 14.58 -21.60
N GLU A 112 13.00 13.95 -20.65
CA GLU A 112 13.46 13.90 -19.25
C GLU A 112 14.84 13.24 -19.17
N SER A 113 15.74 13.79 -18.35
CA SER A 113 17.08 13.22 -18.15
C SER A 113 17.01 11.82 -17.51
N ALA A 114 16.03 11.60 -16.65
CA ALA A 114 15.79 10.34 -15.94
C ALA A 114 14.31 10.10 -15.70
N TRP A 115 13.92 8.81 -15.62
CA TRP A 115 12.56 8.42 -15.22
C TRP A 115 12.47 7.95 -13.77
N GLN A 116 13.60 7.61 -13.13
CA GLN A 116 13.63 7.39 -11.68
C GLN A 116 13.49 8.72 -10.93
N LEU A 117 12.97 8.64 -9.70
CA LEU A 117 12.89 9.81 -8.82
C LEU A 117 14.25 10.17 -8.20
N PRO A 118 14.48 11.45 -7.82
CA PRO A 118 15.69 11.86 -7.09
C PRO A 118 15.93 11.05 -5.83
N ALA A 119 14.85 10.71 -5.10
CA ALA A 119 14.91 9.90 -3.88
C ALA A 119 15.30 8.43 -4.12
N HIS A 120 15.26 7.96 -5.36
CA HIS A 120 15.56 6.58 -5.76
C HIS A 120 16.80 6.47 -6.66
N ASN A 121 17.57 7.54 -6.81
CA ASN A 121 18.71 7.62 -7.69
C ASN A 121 19.95 6.89 -7.13
N SER A 122 19.83 5.58 -6.90
CA SER A 122 20.88 4.71 -6.40
C SER A 122 20.80 3.32 -7.04
N TYR A 123 21.96 2.69 -7.26
CA TYR A 123 22.03 1.29 -7.73
C TYR A 123 21.97 0.27 -6.58
N VAL A 124 22.17 0.73 -5.36
CA VAL A 124 22.24 -0.11 -4.17
C VAL A 124 21.13 0.30 -3.20
N ARG A 125 20.47 -0.70 -2.60
CA ARG A 125 19.41 -0.48 -1.62
C ARG A 125 19.92 0.31 -0.43
N ASP A 126 19.14 1.28 0.04
CA ASP A 126 19.37 2.06 1.26
C ASP A 126 20.71 2.84 1.31
N MET A 127 21.35 3.02 0.15
CA MET A 127 22.56 3.83 0.03
C MET A 127 22.22 5.29 -0.31
N PRO A 128 23.12 6.24 -0.02
CA PRO A 128 22.95 7.63 -0.42
C PRO A 128 22.72 7.74 -1.93
N GLN A 129 21.76 8.58 -2.32
CA GLN A 129 21.45 8.82 -3.73
C GLN A 129 22.58 9.58 -4.41
N LEU A 130 22.82 9.24 -5.68
CA LEU A 130 23.70 10.01 -6.54
C LEU A 130 23.13 11.43 -6.73
N PRO A 131 23.96 12.47 -6.77
CA PRO A 131 23.49 13.85 -6.90
C PRO A 131 22.78 14.13 -8.23
N LEU A 132 23.22 13.50 -9.30
CA LEU A 132 22.61 13.58 -10.63
C LEU A 132 22.41 12.17 -11.20
N PRO A 133 21.41 11.99 -12.10
CA PRO A 133 21.22 10.71 -12.75
C PRO A 133 22.33 10.42 -13.77
N ASP A 134 22.78 9.18 -13.83
CA ASP A 134 23.64 8.71 -14.92
C ASP A 134 22.76 8.32 -16.13
N THR A 135 22.73 9.17 -17.15
CA THR A 135 21.93 8.94 -18.35
C THR A 135 22.46 7.79 -19.23
N THR A 136 23.69 7.32 -18.99
CA THR A 136 24.29 6.19 -19.70
C THR A 136 23.97 4.86 -19.03
N ARG A 137 23.63 4.88 -17.72
CA ARG A 137 23.25 3.72 -16.91
C ARG A 137 21.96 4.03 -16.14
N PRO A 138 20.78 3.97 -16.79
CA PRO A 138 19.50 4.27 -16.16
C PRO A 138 19.20 3.36 -14.96
N VAL A 139 18.69 3.93 -13.86
CA VAL A 139 18.14 3.18 -12.75
C VAL A 139 16.68 2.83 -13.07
N VAL A 140 16.31 1.56 -12.89
CA VAL A 140 14.92 1.12 -12.98
C VAL A 140 14.36 1.05 -11.57
N ASP A 141 13.72 2.14 -11.12
CA ASP A 141 12.95 2.21 -9.90
C ASP A 141 11.45 1.97 -10.17
N LEU A 142 10.60 2.13 -9.16
CA LEU A 142 9.15 1.98 -9.25
C LEU A 142 8.56 2.79 -10.42
N PHE A 143 8.90 4.06 -10.47
CA PHE A 143 8.28 5.03 -11.38
C PHE A 143 8.93 5.08 -12.76
N ALA A 144 10.19 4.69 -12.87
CA ALA A 144 10.81 4.43 -14.17
C ALA A 144 10.14 3.22 -14.83
N ALA A 145 9.98 2.11 -14.10
CA ALA A 145 9.28 0.93 -14.61
C ALA A 145 7.84 1.25 -15.02
N GLU A 146 7.12 2.02 -14.20
CA GLU A 146 5.74 2.43 -14.46
C GLU A 146 5.63 3.40 -15.65
N THR A 147 6.59 4.33 -15.81
CA THR A 147 6.69 5.18 -17.01
C THR A 147 6.90 4.33 -18.26
N GLY A 148 7.75 3.29 -18.18
CA GLY A 148 7.95 2.34 -19.27
C GLY A 148 6.68 1.60 -19.66
N ALA A 149 5.93 1.12 -18.67
CA ALA A 149 4.62 0.47 -18.88
C ALA A 149 3.59 1.45 -19.46
N LEU A 150 3.51 2.67 -18.95
CA LEU A 150 2.65 3.73 -19.47
C LEU A 150 2.91 3.97 -20.96
N LEU A 151 4.16 4.22 -21.35
CA LEU A 151 4.52 4.47 -22.76
C LEU A 151 4.30 3.22 -23.64
N ALA A 152 4.53 2.01 -23.13
CA ALA A 152 4.20 0.78 -23.85
C ALA A 152 2.69 0.62 -24.07
N MET A 153 1.86 1.02 -23.11
CA MET A 153 0.39 1.06 -23.27
C MET A 153 -0.03 2.14 -24.29
N VAL A 154 0.59 3.33 -24.28
CA VAL A 154 0.38 4.36 -25.32
C VAL A 154 0.71 3.81 -26.72
N HIS A 155 1.83 3.11 -26.87
CA HIS A 155 2.19 2.44 -28.12
C HIS A 155 1.13 1.40 -28.53
N TYR A 156 0.69 0.54 -27.61
CA TYR A 156 -0.32 -0.48 -27.91
C TYR A 156 -1.65 0.11 -28.38
N LEU A 157 -2.12 1.15 -27.71
CA LEU A 157 -3.42 1.77 -27.96
C LEU A 157 -3.39 2.71 -29.17
N LEU A 158 -2.43 3.61 -29.23
CA LEU A 158 -2.41 4.75 -30.14
C LEU A 158 -1.16 4.84 -31.03
N GLY A 159 -0.21 3.89 -30.97
CA GLY A 159 1.08 3.99 -31.66
C GLY A 159 0.94 4.29 -33.15
N ARG A 160 0.03 3.59 -33.86
CA ARG A 160 -0.22 3.83 -35.29
C ARG A 160 -0.84 5.20 -35.56
N ALA A 161 -1.76 5.65 -34.73
CA ALA A 161 -2.39 6.97 -34.88
C ALA A 161 -1.37 8.08 -34.64
N LEU A 162 -0.55 7.93 -33.61
CA LEU A 162 0.54 8.86 -33.31
C LEU A 162 1.60 8.91 -34.43
N ASP A 163 2.04 7.78 -34.97
CA ASP A 163 3.02 7.75 -36.06
C ASP A 163 2.45 8.29 -37.37
N SER A 164 1.14 8.09 -37.61
CA SER A 164 0.46 8.66 -38.75
C SER A 164 0.37 10.20 -38.67
N ALA A 165 0.06 10.72 -37.47
CA ALA A 165 -0.07 12.16 -37.23
C ALA A 165 1.30 12.86 -37.09
N MET A 166 2.26 12.23 -36.44
CA MET A 166 3.62 12.72 -36.16
C MET A 166 4.66 11.64 -36.45
N PRO A 167 5.09 11.49 -37.75
CA PRO A 167 5.98 10.41 -38.16
C PRO A 167 7.31 10.37 -37.37
N GLY A 168 7.62 9.21 -36.81
CA GLY A 168 8.83 8.97 -36.02
C GLY A 168 8.63 9.07 -34.50
N LEU A 169 7.50 9.56 -34.02
CA LEU A 169 7.21 9.66 -32.58
C LEU A 169 7.07 8.27 -31.93
N GLU A 170 6.43 7.32 -32.60
CA GLU A 170 6.34 5.92 -32.14
C GLU A 170 7.73 5.30 -31.97
N LYS A 171 8.63 5.50 -32.95
CA LYS A 171 10.01 5.03 -32.85
C LYS A 171 10.78 5.69 -31.70
N ARG A 172 10.56 6.99 -31.47
CA ARG A 172 11.16 7.71 -30.33
C ARG A 172 10.70 7.12 -29.02
N LEU A 173 9.39 6.98 -28.82
CA LEU A 173 8.77 6.42 -27.61
C LEU A 173 9.29 5.00 -27.31
N THR A 174 9.20 4.10 -28.30
CA THR A 174 9.62 2.70 -28.11
C THR A 174 11.12 2.58 -27.88
N GLY A 175 11.93 3.42 -28.53
CA GLY A 175 13.37 3.50 -28.35
C GLY A 175 13.77 3.94 -26.93
N GLU A 176 13.04 4.87 -26.33
CA GLU A 176 13.30 5.32 -24.95
C GLU A 176 12.91 4.25 -23.92
N VAL A 177 11.78 3.56 -24.09
CA VAL A 177 11.41 2.43 -23.23
C VAL A 177 12.46 1.31 -23.32
N GLU A 178 12.89 1.00 -24.54
CA GLU A 178 13.94 0.01 -24.76
C GLU A 178 15.25 0.39 -24.05
N ARG A 179 15.69 1.64 -24.18
CA ARG A 179 16.96 2.14 -23.64
C ARG A 179 16.95 2.26 -22.12
N ARG A 180 15.84 2.74 -21.54
CA ARG A 180 15.78 3.10 -20.12
C ARG A 180 15.24 1.98 -19.23
N ILE A 181 14.44 1.07 -19.77
CA ILE A 181 13.76 0.03 -18.98
C ILE A 181 14.18 -1.36 -19.42
N LEU A 182 13.91 -1.74 -20.69
CA LEU A 182 14.02 -3.14 -21.08
C LEU A 182 15.46 -3.62 -21.12
N ARG A 183 16.38 -2.85 -21.74
CA ARG A 183 17.80 -3.25 -21.75
C ARG A 183 18.45 -3.26 -20.37
N PRO A 184 18.25 -2.26 -19.49
CA PRO A 184 18.73 -2.35 -18.11
C PRO A 184 18.16 -3.55 -17.38
N TRP A 185 16.84 -3.78 -17.44
CA TRP A 185 16.21 -4.94 -16.80
C TRP A 185 16.73 -6.29 -17.31
N GLU A 186 17.06 -6.38 -18.59
CA GLU A 186 17.61 -7.60 -19.19
C GLU A 186 19.08 -7.86 -18.84
N ARG A 187 19.88 -6.81 -18.61
CA ARG A 187 21.34 -6.89 -18.51
C ARG A 187 21.90 -6.65 -17.14
N GLU A 188 21.20 -5.90 -16.31
CA GLU A 188 21.61 -5.55 -14.96
C GLU A 188 20.77 -6.29 -13.91
N HIS A 189 21.29 -6.35 -12.70
CA HIS A 189 20.58 -6.87 -11.55
C HIS A 189 20.30 -5.72 -10.60
N PHE A 190 19.05 -5.30 -10.50
CA PHE A 190 18.58 -4.33 -9.50
C PHE A 190 18.25 -5.05 -8.20
N TRP A 191 18.49 -4.42 -7.06
CA TRP A 191 18.27 -5.02 -5.75
C TRP A 191 16.84 -5.59 -5.58
N TRP A 192 15.83 -4.90 -6.12
CA TRP A 192 14.44 -5.34 -6.04
C TRP A 192 14.13 -6.61 -6.86
N MET A 193 15.01 -7.06 -7.69
CA MET A 193 14.87 -8.34 -8.40
C MET A 193 15.10 -9.55 -7.48
N GLY A 194 15.73 -9.31 -6.33
CA GLY A 194 16.04 -10.32 -5.33
C GLY A 194 17.25 -11.18 -5.69
N ASN A 195 17.95 -11.64 -4.66
CA ASN A 195 19.10 -12.57 -4.77
C ASN A 195 18.83 -13.90 -4.05
N GLY A 196 17.63 -14.05 -3.45
CA GLY A 196 17.25 -15.22 -2.66
C GLY A 196 17.62 -15.13 -1.18
N ASP A 197 18.46 -14.21 -0.77
CA ASP A 197 18.95 -14.05 0.61
C ASP A 197 18.27 -12.90 1.35
N GLU A 198 18.13 -11.75 0.69
CA GLU A 198 17.55 -10.55 1.29
C GLU A 198 16.01 -10.56 1.21
N PRO A 199 15.31 -10.09 2.26
CA PRO A 199 13.86 -9.88 2.21
C PRO A 199 13.49 -8.84 1.17
N MET A 200 12.46 -9.17 0.36
CA MET A 200 11.93 -8.29 -0.65
C MET A 200 10.70 -7.54 -0.15
N CYS A 201 10.40 -6.39 -0.78
CA CYS A 201 9.24 -5.57 -0.49
C CYS A 201 8.39 -5.36 -1.75
N ASN A 202 7.39 -4.50 -1.67
CA ASN A 202 6.47 -4.16 -2.77
C ASN A 202 7.17 -3.74 -4.08
N TRP A 203 8.39 -3.20 -4.03
CA TRP A 203 9.17 -2.86 -5.22
C TRP A 203 9.31 -4.01 -6.20
N THR A 204 9.49 -5.22 -5.69
CA THR A 204 9.69 -6.41 -6.52
C THR A 204 8.51 -6.67 -7.44
N THR A 205 7.31 -6.73 -6.89
CA THR A 205 6.10 -6.99 -7.69
C THR A 205 5.72 -5.79 -8.56
N TRP A 206 5.89 -4.58 -8.06
CA TRP A 206 5.58 -3.35 -8.79
C TRP A 206 6.49 -3.16 -10.02
N CYS A 207 7.81 -3.22 -9.85
CA CYS A 207 8.74 -3.12 -10.98
C CYS A 207 8.58 -4.29 -11.95
N THR A 208 8.44 -5.52 -11.45
CA THR A 208 8.30 -6.72 -12.29
C THR A 208 7.04 -6.66 -13.15
N GLN A 209 5.88 -6.30 -12.59
CA GLN A 209 4.64 -6.11 -13.33
C GLN A 209 4.84 -5.14 -14.50
N ASN A 210 5.41 -3.98 -14.23
CA ASN A 210 5.57 -2.92 -15.23
C ASN A 210 6.60 -3.28 -16.32
N CYS A 211 7.69 -3.96 -15.96
CA CYS A 211 8.65 -4.49 -16.94
C CYS A 211 8.02 -5.60 -17.82
N LEU A 212 7.15 -6.44 -17.25
CA LEU A 212 6.39 -7.44 -18.02
C LEU A 212 5.43 -6.76 -19.00
N ILE A 213 4.67 -5.73 -18.58
CA ILE A 213 3.79 -4.95 -19.46
C ILE A 213 4.59 -4.40 -20.64
N ALA A 214 5.69 -3.72 -20.37
CA ALA A 214 6.53 -3.13 -21.43
C ALA A 214 7.06 -4.18 -22.39
N THR A 215 7.54 -5.33 -21.88
CA THR A 215 8.07 -6.42 -22.72
C THR A 215 6.97 -7.06 -23.57
N ALA A 216 5.82 -7.37 -22.98
CA ALA A 216 4.71 -8.03 -23.65
C ALA A 216 4.13 -7.19 -24.80
N LEU A 217 4.08 -5.87 -24.64
CA LEU A 217 3.48 -4.95 -25.62
C LEU A 217 4.46 -4.54 -26.71
N LEU A 218 5.73 -4.33 -26.38
CA LEU A 218 6.73 -3.91 -27.38
C LEU A 218 7.35 -5.07 -28.16
N HIS A 219 7.38 -6.28 -27.58
CA HIS A 219 8.01 -7.44 -28.18
C HIS A 219 7.12 -8.70 -28.28
N PRO A 220 5.82 -8.58 -28.65
CA PRO A 220 4.89 -9.72 -28.66
C PRO A 220 5.32 -10.81 -29.66
N GLY A 221 6.09 -10.46 -30.67
CA GLY A 221 6.61 -11.38 -31.70
C GLY A 221 7.99 -11.97 -31.39
N SER A 222 8.55 -11.81 -30.18
CA SER A 222 9.87 -12.32 -29.83
C SER A 222 9.81 -13.44 -28.77
N PRO A 223 9.63 -14.72 -29.16
CA PRO A 223 9.52 -15.83 -28.21
C PRO A 223 10.72 -15.91 -27.26
N ARG A 224 11.92 -15.60 -27.73
CA ARG A 224 13.13 -15.62 -26.89
C ARG A 224 13.08 -14.58 -25.76
N ARG A 225 12.68 -13.34 -26.09
CA ARG A 225 12.57 -12.26 -25.07
C ARG A 225 11.45 -12.56 -24.09
N ILE A 226 10.30 -13.03 -24.57
CA ILE A 226 9.16 -13.41 -23.70
C ILE A 226 9.57 -14.51 -22.72
N ARG A 227 10.24 -15.60 -23.18
CA ARG A 227 10.72 -16.65 -22.26
C ARG A 227 11.70 -16.11 -21.22
N ALA A 228 12.64 -15.26 -21.63
CA ALA A 228 13.59 -14.65 -20.71
C ALA A 228 12.91 -13.73 -19.69
N ALA A 229 11.93 -12.94 -20.11
CA ALA A 229 11.13 -12.08 -19.24
C ALA A 229 10.30 -12.89 -18.24
N VAL A 230 9.64 -13.96 -18.70
CA VAL A 230 8.87 -14.89 -17.85
C VAL A 230 9.78 -15.51 -16.79
N ALA A 231 10.96 -16.02 -17.17
CA ALA A 231 11.89 -16.64 -16.24
C ALA A 231 12.40 -15.65 -15.18
N ARG A 232 12.76 -14.43 -15.59
CA ARG A 232 13.23 -13.38 -14.69
C ARG A 232 12.13 -12.95 -13.72
N ALA A 233 10.92 -12.72 -14.22
CA ALA A 233 9.78 -12.34 -13.41
C ALA A 233 9.38 -13.43 -12.41
N ALA A 234 9.35 -14.70 -12.84
CA ALA A 234 9.07 -15.84 -11.95
C ALA A 234 10.08 -15.91 -10.80
N TYR A 235 11.37 -15.71 -11.09
CA TYR A 235 12.41 -15.68 -10.06
C TYR A 235 12.22 -14.52 -9.06
N SER A 236 12.04 -13.31 -9.58
CA SER A 236 11.86 -12.12 -8.72
C SER A 236 10.61 -12.24 -7.83
N ILE A 237 9.50 -12.73 -8.39
CA ILE A 237 8.26 -12.96 -7.62
C ILE A 237 8.47 -14.06 -6.58
N ASP A 238 9.20 -15.12 -6.87
CA ASP A 238 9.53 -16.16 -5.88
C ASP A 238 10.39 -15.59 -4.73
N CYS A 239 11.34 -14.69 -5.01
CA CYS A 239 12.08 -13.97 -3.96
C CYS A 239 11.16 -13.13 -3.07
N PHE A 240 10.18 -12.43 -3.64
CA PHE A 240 9.18 -11.67 -2.89
C PHE A 240 8.28 -12.59 -2.04
N LEU A 241 7.77 -13.66 -2.64
CA LEU A 241 6.87 -14.59 -1.96
C LEU A 241 7.58 -15.41 -0.87
N LYS A 242 8.89 -15.61 -0.96
CA LYS A 242 9.66 -16.37 0.04
C LYS A 242 9.50 -15.79 1.45
N ASP A 243 9.59 -14.49 1.56
CA ASP A 243 9.57 -13.79 2.85
C ASP A 243 8.19 -13.21 3.22
N TYR A 244 7.25 -13.24 2.31
CA TYR A 244 5.86 -12.89 2.59
C TYR A 244 5.19 -14.02 3.40
N GLY A 245 4.45 -13.69 4.45
CA GLY A 245 3.79 -14.68 5.31
C GLY A 245 2.83 -15.61 4.55
N GLU A 246 2.75 -16.89 4.95
CA GLU A 246 1.77 -17.84 4.38
C GLU A 246 0.32 -17.41 4.67
N ASP A 247 0.13 -16.61 5.72
CA ASP A 247 -1.14 -16.01 6.09
C ASP A 247 -1.58 -14.84 5.19
N GLY A 248 -0.69 -14.36 4.33
CA GLY A 248 -0.97 -13.31 3.35
C GLY A 248 -1.04 -11.89 3.92
N CYS A 249 -0.60 -11.67 5.16
CA CYS A 249 -0.58 -10.33 5.75
C CYS A 249 0.47 -9.43 5.08
N CYS A 250 0.06 -8.22 4.72
CA CYS A 250 1.01 -7.19 4.28
C CYS A 250 1.67 -6.55 5.52
N SER A 251 2.96 -6.79 5.72
CA SER A 251 3.71 -6.25 6.86
C SER A 251 3.80 -4.71 6.87
N GLU A 252 3.60 -4.09 5.73
CA GLU A 252 3.59 -2.64 5.56
C GLU A 252 2.21 -2.00 5.83
N GLY A 253 1.17 -2.81 6.12
CA GLY A 253 -0.19 -2.38 6.41
C GLY A 253 -1.11 -2.31 5.18
N ALA A 254 -2.40 -2.02 5.43
CA ALA A 254 -3.47 -2.06 4.44
C ALA A 254 -3.27 -1.10 3.25
N GLN A 255 -2.64 0.05 3.47
CA GLN A 255 -2.39 1.04 2.41
C GLN A 255 -1.43 0.53 1.34
N TYR A 256 -0.48 -0.35 1.70
CA TYR A 256 0.49 -0.93 0.77
C TYR A 256 -0.04 -2.17 0.01
N TYR A 257 -1.23 -2.67 0.36
CA TYR A 257 -1.87 -3.79 -0.33
C TYR A 257 -1.89 -3.61 -1.86
N ARG A 258 -2.24 -2.41 -2.33
CA ARG A 258 -2.30 -2.10 -3.78
C ARG A 258 -0.95 -2.18 -4.49
N HIS A 259 0.15 -1.97 -3.76
CA HIS A 259 1.50 -1.99 -4.30
C HIS A 259 2.21 -3.34 -4.13
N ALA A 260 1.71 -4.20 -3.23
CA ALA A 260 2.22 -5.56 -3.00
C ALA A 260 1.30 -6.59 -3.67
N SER A 261 0.07 -6.76 -3.17
CA SER A 261 -0.83 -7.83 -3.60
C SER A 261 -1.48 -7.57 -4.97
N LEU A 262 -1.91 -6.32 -5.28
CA LEU A 262 -2.51 -6.05 -6.60
C LEU A 262 -1.48 -5.97 -7.72
N THR A 263 -0.24 -5.58 -7.46
CA THR A 263 0.82 -5.66 -8.48
C THR A 263 1.24 -7.11 -8.70
N LEU A 264 1.25 -7.93 -7.65
CA LEU A 264 1.42 -9.38 -7.79
C LEU A 264 0.30 -9.99 -8.64
N PHE A 265 -0.97 -9.66 -8.35
CA PHE A 265 -2.12 -10.11 -9.15
C PHE A 265 -1.91 -9.82 -10.63
N ASN A 266 -1.60 -8.60 -11.00
CA ASN A 266 -1.38 -8.22 -12.40
C ASN A 266 -0.17 -8.93 -13.01
N ALA A 267 0.93 -9.09 -12.26
CA ALA A 267 2.10 -9.82 -12.74
C ALA A 267 1.75 -11.29 -13.03
N LEU A 268 0.97 -11.93 -12.16
CA LEU A 268 0.49 -13.30 -12.35
C LEU A 268 -0.46 -13.44 -13.55
N GLU A 269 -1.38 -12.47 -13.75
CA GLU A 269 -2.24 -12.43 -14.94
C GLU A 269 -1.42 -12.39 -16.24
N ILE A 270 -0.40 -11.53 -16.26
CA ILE A 270 0.47 -11.39 -17.43
C ILE A 270 1.29 -12.67 -17.63
N LEU A 271 1.84 -13.25 -16.56
CA LEU A 271 2.60 -14.51 -16.63
C LEU A 271 1.74 -15.67 -17.13
N CYS A 272 0.50 -15.83 -16.65
CA CYS A 272 -0.44 -16.85 -17.15
C CYS A 272 -0.71 -16.67 -18.64
N ALA A 273 -0.87 -15.42 -19.11
CA ALA A 273 -1.09 -15.14 -20.53
C ALA A 273 0.16 -15.38 -21.40
N LEU A 274 1.35 -15.03 -20.91
CA LEU A 274 2.61 -15.21 -21.63
C LEU A 274 3.12 -16.66 -21.62
N ALA A 275 2.74 -17.44 -20.61
CA ALA A 275 3.11 -18.88 -20.48
C ALA A 275 1.86 -19.72 -20.18
N PRO A 276 0.97 -19.91 -21.18
CA PRO A 276 -0.29 -20.62 -20.99
C PRO A 276 -0.09 -22.05 -20.44
N GLY A 277 -0.89 -22.40 -19.43
CA GLY A 277 -0.84 -23.70 -18.77
C GLY A 277 0.33 -23.93 -17.82
N VAL A 278 1.27 -22.96 -17.69
CA VAL A 278 2.41 -23.08 -16.76
C VAL A 278 2.02 -22.64 -15.36
N PHE A 279 1.36 -21.50 -15.23
CA PHE A 279 1.11 -20.85 -13.95
C PHE A 279 -0.36 -20.88 -13.49
N ASP A 280 -1.27 -21.51 -14.24
CA ASP A 280 -2.72 -21.44 -13.94
C ASP A 280 -3.10 -21.95 -12.54
N CYS A 281 -2.30 -22.84 -11.95
CA CYS A 281 -2.52 -23.36 -10.60
C CYS A 281 -2.17 -22.36 -9.47
N VAL A 282 -1.56 -21.22 -9.79
CA VAL A 282 -1.20 -20.21 -8.75
C VAL A 282 -2.43 -19.64 -8.06
N TRP A 283 -3.57 -19.59 -8.77
CA TRP A 283 -4.82 -19.08 -8.24
C TRP A 283 -5.46 -19.97 -7.16
N GLN A 284 -5.06 -21.25 -7.08
CA GLN A 284 -5.48 -22.20 -6.05
C GLN A 284 -4.51 -22.23 -4.85
N GLN A 285 -3.39 -21.51 -4.91
CA GLN A 285 -2.43 -21.49 -3.80
C GLN A 285 -3.02 -20.71 -2.61
N PRO A 286 -3.04 -21.33 -1.40
CA PRO A 286 -3.59 -20.69 -0.20
C PRO A 286 -2.96 -19.32 0.07
N LYS A 287 -1.66 -19.19 -0.09
CA LYS A 287 -0.92 -17.94 0.11
C LYS A 287 -1.42 -16.81 -0.80
N VAL A 288 -1.62 -17.09 -2.09
CA VAL A 288 -2.12 -16.09 -3.07
C VAL A 288 -3.54 -15.66 -2.71
N ARG A 289 -4.39 -16.61 -2.28
CA ARG A 289 -5.73 -16.32 -1.80
C ARG A 289 -5.70 -15.47 -0.52
N ASN A 290 -4.89 -15.84 0.46
CA ASN A 290 -4.73 -15.09 1.71
C ASN A 290 -4.25 -13.66 1.46
N MET A 291 -3.30 -13.48 0.53
CA MET A 291 -2.85 -12.15 0.10
C MET A 291 -3.97 -11.34 -0.56
N ALA A 292 -4.84 -11.97 -1.33
CA ALA A 292 -6.00 -11.30 -1.93
C ALA A 292 -7.01 -10.86 -0.85
N GLU A 293 -7.32 -11.73 0.12
CA GLU A 293 -8.33 -11.51 1.15
C GLU A 293 -7.90 -10.56 2.28
N TYR A 294 -6.58 -10.32 2.42
CA TYR A 294 -6.02 -9.48 3.49
C TYR A 294 -6.74 -8.14 3.65
N ILE A 295 -6.98 -7.42 2.54
CA ILE A 295 -7.60 -6.10 2.59
C ILE A 295 -9.05 -6.14 3.09
N ALA A 296 -9.80 -7.21 2.78
CA ALA A 296 -11.15 -7.40 3.28
C ALA A 296 -11.17 -7.67 4.79
N HIS A 297 -10.18 -8.41 5.30
CA HIS A 297 -10.02 -8.61 6.74
C HIS A 297 -9.63 -7.32 7.49
N MET A 298 -8.85 -6.44 6.86
CA MET A 298 -8.45 -5.18 7.48
C MET A 298 -9.53 -4.10 7.40
N HIS A 299 -10.53 -4.24 6.53
CA HIS A 299 -11.62 -3.27 6.40
C HIS A 299 -12.50 -3.27 7.66
N VAL A 300 -12.77 -2.09 8.19
CA VAL A 300 -13.64 -1.88 9.36
C VAL A 300 -15.06 -1.51 8.91
N ALA A 301 -15.21 -0.34 8.35
CA ALA A 301 -16.47 0.16 7.80
C ALA A 301 -16.21 1.44 6.98
N GLY A 302 -16.97 1.66 5.91
CA GLY A 302 -16.84 2.84 5.06
C GLY A 302 -15.38 3.01 4.61
N ARG A 303 -14.78 4.15 4.94
CA ARG A 303 -13.39 4.47 4.55
C ARG A 303 -12.31 3.94 5.51
N TYR A 304 -12.67 3.34 6.64
CA TYR A 304 -11.72 2.97 7.70
C TYR A 304 -11.22 1.54 7.59
N TYR A 305 -9.93 1.38 7.79
CA TYR A 305 -9.19 0.12 7.87
C TYR A 305 -8.41 0.07 9.18
N LEU A 306 -8.19 -1.12 9.72
CA LEU A 306 -7.21 -1.30 10.80
C LEU A 306 -5.84 -0.94 10.25
N ASN A 307 -5.11 -0.10 10.98
CA ASN A 307 -3.79 0.36 10.60
C ASN A 307 -2.73 0.06 11.65
N PHE A 308 -1.51 -0.11 11.20
CA PHE A 308 -0.27 -0.26 11.96
C PHE A 308 0.89 0.11 11.02
N SER A 309 2.11 0.26 11.55
CA SER A 309 3.27 0.70 10.74
C SER A 309 2.98 2.03 10.05
N ASP A 310 3.64 2.34 8.92
CA ASP A 310 3.42 3.58 8.13
C ASP A 310 2.05 3.62 7.41
N CYS A 311 1.03 2.98 7.96
CA CYS A 311 -0.29 2.90 7.35
C CYS A 311 -1.25 3.95 7.93
N SER A 312 -1.95 4.64 7.05
CA SER A 312 -3.11 5.45 7.44
C SER A 312 -4.32 4.55 7.72
N PRO A 313 -5.25 4.93 8.61
CA PRO A 313 -6.55 4.25 8.73
C PRO A 313 -7.41 4.40 7.46
N LEU A 314 -7.01 5.27 6.53
CA LEU A 314 -7.62 5.42 5.22
C LEU A 314 -6.74 4.76 4.18
N ALA A 315 -7.04 3.51 3.83
CA ALA A 315 -6.25 2.75 2.87
C ALA A 315 -6.73 2.91 1.40
N GLY A 316 -7.56 3.91 1.13
CA GLY A 316 -8.16 4.18 -0.18
C GLY A 316 -9.41 3.33 -0.43
N VAL A 317 -10.01 3.51 -1.60
CA VAL A 317 -11.23 2.81 -2.04
C VAL A 317 -10.85 1.53 -2.80
N ARG A 318 -11.65 0.48 -2.65
CA ARG A 318 -11.49 -0.77 -3.43
C ARG A 318 -12.30 -0.66 -4.71
N GLY A 319 -11.92 -1.41 -5.73
CA GLY A 319 -12.58 -1.30 -7.02
C GLY A 319 -12.35 -2.51 -7.91
N VAL A 320 -12.34 -2.25 -9.21
CA VAL A 320 -12.28 -3.30 -10.24
C VAL A 320 -11.09 -4.25 -10.05
N ARG A 321 -9.93 -3.76 -9.69
CA ARG A 321 -8.73 -4.61 -9.58
C ARG A 321 -8.83 -5.61 -8.44
N GLU A 322 -9.33 -5.18 -7.29
CA GLU A 322 -9.63 -6.06 -6.15
C GLU A 322 -10.74 -7.05 -6.49
N PHE A 323 -11.77 -6.59 -7.21
CA PHE A 323 -12.84 -7.46 -7.68
C PHE A 323 -12.30 -8.58 -8.59
N LEU A 324 -11.47 -8.23 -9.56
CA LEU A 324 -10.86 -9.20 -10.48
C LEU A 324 -9.95 -10.18 -9.73
N PHE A 325 -9.18 -9.71 -8.75
CA PHE A 325 -8.36 -10.60 -7.91
C PHE A 325 -9.25 -11.55 -7.09
N GLY A 326 -10.29 -11.03 -6.45
CA GLY A 326 -11.30 -11.82 -5.73
C GLY A 326 -11.92 -12.91 -6.61
N LYS A 327 -12.26 -12.56 -7.85
CA LYS A 327 -12.79 -13.50 -8.85
C LYS A 327 -11.81 -14.63 -9.18
N ARG A 328 -10.51 -14.32 -9.35
CA ARG A 328 -9.47 -15.31 -9.63
C ARG A 328 -9.27 -16.31 -8.51
N VAL A 329 -9.31 -15.87 -7.27
CA VAL A 329 -9.11 -16.73 -6.10
C VAL A 329 -10.41 -17.25 -5.49
N GLY A 330 -11.58 -16.86 -6.02
CA GLY A 330 -12.90 -17.27 -5.53
C GLY A 330 -13.28 -16.65 -4.18
N SER A 331 -12.84 -15.42 -3.89
CA SER A 331 -13.14 -14.71 -2.64
C SER A 331 -14.39 -13.83 -2.77
N ILE A 332 -15.51 -14.30 -2.23
CA ILE A 332 -16.76 -13.51 -2.16
C ILE A 332 -16.60 -12.27 -1.27
N PRO A 333 -15.96 -12.31 -0.08
CA PRO A 333 -15.78 -11.12 0.74
C PRO A 333 -15.02 -10.00 0.03
N LEU A 334 -13.95 -10.34 -0.70
CA LEU A 334 -13.18 -9.35 -1.46
C LEU A 334 -13.98 -8.75 -2.61
N MET A 335 -14.70 -9.59 -3.37
CA MET A 335 -15.56 -9.12 -4.46
C MET A 335 -16.69 -8.21 -3.94
N ALA A 336 -17.29 -8.56 -2.80
CA ALA A 336 -18.37 -7.79 -2.19
C ALA A 336 -17.89 -6.44 -1.68
N LEU A 337 -16.73 -6.39 -0.99
CA LEU A 337 -16.11 -5.14 -0.56
C LEU A 337 -15.79 -4.24 -1.77
N ALA A 338 -15.17 -4.79 -2.79
CA ALA A 338 -14.80 -4.05 -4.00
C ALA A 338 -16.01 -3.48 -4.74
N ALA A 339 -17.10 -4.26 -4.85
CA ALA A 339 -18.33 -3.81 -5.48
C ALA A 339 -19.06 -2.73 -4.68
N ALA A 340 -19.10 -2.87 -3.34
CA ALA A 340 -19.71 -1.88 -2.46
C ALA A 340 -18.94 -0.55 -2.48
N ASP A 341 -17.63 -0.60 -2.36
CA ASP A 341 -16.77 0.59 -2.40
C ASP A 341 -16.86 1.28 -3.76
N PHE A 342 -16.77 0.53 -4.86
CA PHE A 342 -16.89 1.06 -6.22
C PHE A 342 -18.25 1.73 -6.49
N ALA A 343 -19.33 1.16 -5.96
CA ALA A 343 -20.67 1.73 -6.08
C ALA A 343 -20.83 3.04 -5.29
N ALA A 344 -20.14 3.17 -4.16
CA ALA A 344 -20.16 4.33 -3.29
C ALA A 344 -19.11 5.40 -3.67
N ASP A 345 -18.15 5.07 -4.53
CA ASP A 345 -17.06 5.96 -4.90
C ASP A 345 -17.56 7.10 -5.81
N PRO A 346 -17.39 8.37 -5.41
CA PRO A 346 -17.70 9.51 -6.28
C PRO A 346 -16.71 9.67 -7.44
N ASP A 347 -15.54 9.00 -7.38
CA ASP A 347 -14.45 9.07 -8.37
C ASP A 347 -13.96 7.67 -8.80
N PRO A 348 -14.87 6.82 -9.35
CA PRO A 348 -14.55 5.42 -9.65
C PRO A 348 -13.46 5.25 -10.72
N ASP A 349 -13.24 6.25 -11.55
CA ASP A 349 -12.18 6.28 -12.56
C ASP A 349 -10.84 6.76 -11.99
N GLY A 350 -10.82 7.21 -10.74
CA GLY A 350 -9.62 7.72 -10.08
C GLY A 350 -9.07 8.98 -10.74
N LEU A 351 -9.93 9.93 -11.10
CA LEU A 351 -9.54 11.19 -11.75
C LEU A 351 -9.11 12.27 -10.75
N HIS A 352 -9.54 12.15 -9.48
CA HIS A 352 -9.32 13.12 -8.40
C HIS A 352 -8.56 12.47 -7.23
N HIS A 353 -7.34 12.02 -7.49
CA HIS A 353 -6.51 11.38 -6.47
C HIS A 353 -5.97 12.36 -5.43
N ALA A 354 -5.93 11.92 -4.17
CA ALA A 354 -5.29 12.65 -3.07
C ALA A 354 -3.76 12.52 -3.10
N ASP A 355 -3.24 11.40 -3.62
CA ASP A 355 -1.81 11.13 -3.75
C ASP A 355 -1.34 11.42 -5.17
N ASP A 356 -0.28 12.21 -5.30
CA ASP A 356 0.28 12.58 -6.60
C ASP A 356 0.78 11.38 -7.41
N SER A 357 1.17 10.28 -6.77
CA SER A 357 1.64 9.05 -7.43
C SER A 357 0.51 8.17 -7.98
N GLU A 358 -0.75 8.51 -7.73
CA GLU A 358 -1.90 7.80 -8.28
C GLU A 358 -2.30 8.34 -9.66
N GLY A 359 -3.08 7.55 -10.41
CA GLY A 359 -3.57 7.95 -11.72
C GLY A 359 -2.53 8.06 -12.82
N ILE A 360 -1.37 7.40 -12.67
CA ILE A 360 -0.26 7.39 -13.64
C ILE A 360 -0.09 6.08 -14.40
N ASN A 361 -0.87 5.04 -14.07
CA ASN A 361 -0.81 3.73 -14.71
C ASN A 361 -2.00 3.52 -15.65
N LEU A 362 -1.73 3.61 -16.93
CA LEU A 362 -2.76 3.50 -17.97
C LEU A 362 -3.40 2.10 -18.02
N TYR A 363 -2.66 1.04 -17.66
CA TYR A 363 -3.22 -0.31 -17.62
C TYR A 363 -4.31 -0.43 -16.54
N TYR A 364 -4.10 0.20 -15.38
CA TYR A 364 -5.13 0.20 -14.31
C TYR A 364 -6.41 0.91 -14.76
N MET A 365 -6.29 2.03 -15.47
CA MET A 365 -7.44 2.75 -16.01
C MET A 365 -8.22 1.92 -17.02
N VAL A 366 -7.49 1.20 -17.88
CA VAL A 366 -8.11 0.25 -18.84
C VAL A 366 -8.81 -0.90 -18.10
N GLN A 367 -8.20 -1.47 -17.05
CA GLN A 367 -8.86 -2.49 -16.23
C GLN A 367 -10.15 -1.97 -15.61
N ILE A 368 -10.13 -0.73 -15.08
CA ILE A 368 -11.33 -0.10 -14.50
C ILE A 368 -12.40 0.06 -15.56
N ALA A 369 -12.07 0.66 -16.71
CA ALA A 369 -13.05 0.93 -17.77
C ALA A 369 -13.74 -0.36 -18.29
N PHE A 370 -12.97 -1.43 -18.52
CA PHE A 370 -13.52 -2.69 -19.04
C PHE A 370 -14.11 -3.61 -17.96
N GLY A 371 -13.77 -3.41 -16.70
CA GLY A 371 -14.31 -4.20 -15.58
C GLY A 371 -15.52 -3.56 -14.89
N GLU A 372 -15.80 -2.28 -15.10
CA GLU A 372 -16.86 -1.53 -14.42
C GLU A 372 -18.24 -2.20 -14.51
N ALA A 373 -18.63 -2.63 -15.70
CA ALA A 373 -19.94 -3.24 -15.91
C ALA A 373 -20.12 -4.52 -15.08
N GLU A 374 -19.08 -5.35 -14.97
CA GLU A 374 -19.11 -6.58 -14.19
C GLU A 374 -19.19 -6.29 -12.69
N VAL A 375 -18.41 -5.35 -12.19
CA VAL A 375 -18.41 -4.95 -10.77
C VAL A 375 -19.79 -4.38 -10.37
N ARG A 376 -20.39 -3.52 -11.20
CA ARG A 376 -21.71 -2.95 -10.93
C ARG A 376 -22.84 -3.98 -10.98
N ALA A 377 -22.70 -5.02 -11.79
CA ALA A 377 -23.68 -6.10 -11.90
C ALA A 377 -23.55 -7.14 -10.77
N PHE A 378 -22.47 -7.10 -9.99
CA PHE A 378 -22.22 -8.09 -8.96
C PHE A 378 -23.16 -7.92 -7.76
N THR A 379 -23.80 -9.03 -7.38
CA THR A 379 -24.62 -9.12 -6.16
C THR A 379 -24.05 -10.24 -5.29
N ALA A 380 -23.61 -9.89 -4.09
CA ALA A 380 -23.07 -10.86 -3.16
C ALA A 380 -24.15 -11.83 -2.67
N SER A 381 -23.90 -13.12 -2.80
CA SER A 381 -24.70 -14.18 -2.20
C SER A 381 -23.95 -14.72 -0.96
N GLY A 382 -24.49 -14.47 0.23
CA GLY A 382 -23.90 -14.98 1.49
C GLY A 382 -23.18 -13.92 2.32
N ALA A 383 -22.47 -14.38 3.38
CA ALA A 383 -21.75 -13.51 4.31
C ALA A 383 -20.57 -12.81 3.60
N ALA A 384 -20.70 -11.51 3.39
CA ALA A 384 -19.68 -10.68 2.76
C ALA A 384 -18.63 -10.15 3.75
N THR A 385 -18.89 -10.23 5.06
CA THR A 385 -17.97 -9.74 6.09
C THR A 385 -17.06 -10.87 6.57
N PRO A 386 -15.73 -10.67 6.54
CA PRO A 386 -14.78 -11.65 7.07
C PRO A 386 -14.96 -11.84 8.59
N GLY A 387 -14.69 -13.06 9.09
CA GLY A 387 -14.61 -13.33 10.51
C GLY A 387 -13.29 -12.87 11.14
N ASP A 388 -13.07 -13.34 12.38
CA ASP A 388 -11.80 -13.18 13.08
C ASP A 388 -10.64 -13.83 12.33
N ILE A 389 -9.46 -13.19 12.36
CA ILE A 389 -8.27 -13.76 11.76
C ILE A 389 -7.03 -13.52 12.63
N TRP A 390 -6.11 -14.47 12.61
CA TRP A 390 -4.78 -14.36 13.18
C TRP A 390 -3.73 -14.38 12.08
N TYR A 391 -2.86 -13.37 12.06
CA TYR A 391 -1.73 -13.23 11.17
C TYR A 391 -0.42 -13.46 11.95
N PRO A 392 0.06 -14.72 12.04
CA PRO A 392 1.27 -15.04 12.80
C PRO A 392 2.53 -14.37 12.24
N SER A 393 2.58 -14.10 10.94
CA SER A 393 3.75 -13.52 10.29
C SER A 393 4.12 -12.12 10.81
N VAL A 394 3.12 -11.35 11.24
CA VAL A 394 3.29 -9.99 11.79
C VAL A 394 2.77 -9.86 13.22
N GLY A 395 2.24 -10.94 13.78
CA GLY A 395 1.65 -10.95 15.12
C GLY A 395 0.38 -10.11 15.25
N LEU A 396 -0.47 -10.06 14.22
CA LEU A 396 -1.71 -9.28 14.23
C LEU A 396 -2.95 -10.16 14.38
N ARG A 397 -3.76 -9.90 15.42
CA ARG A 397 -5.08 -10.48 15.61
C ARG A 397 -6.15 -9.45 15.24
N VAL A 398 -7.04 -9.79 14.32
CA VAL A 398 -8.26 -9.01 14.04
C VAL A 398 -9.44 -9.74 14.64
N CYS A 399 -10.24 -9.04 15.43
CA CYS A 399 -11.43 -9.58 16.10
C CYS A 399 -12.66 -8.72 15.76
N ARG A 400 -13.83 -9.38 15.64
CA ARG A 400 -15.12 -8.75 15.34
C ARG A 400 -16.19 -9.31 16.25
N ALA A 401 -16.89 -8.44 16.97
CA ALA A 401 -18.00 -8.85 17.84
C ALA A 401 -19.03 -7.73 17.96
N GLY A 402 -20.28 -8.01 17.65
CA GLY A 402 -21.37 -7.04 17.70
C GLY A 402 -21.05 -5.76 16.91
N ALA A 403 -21.02 -4.64 17.61
CA ALA A 403 -20.72 -3.32 17.06
C ALA A 403 -19.21 -3.02 16.94
N PHE A 404 -18.34 -3.95 17.38
CA PHE A 404 -16.91 -3.67 17.56
C PHE A 404 -16.02 -4.40 16.57
N VAL A 405 -14.91 -3.73 16.20
CA VAL A 405 -13.78 -4.31 15.47
C VAL A 405 -12.50 -3.92 16.20
N ALA A 406 -11.66 -4.89 16.50
CA ALA A 406 -10.37 -4.65 17.16
C ALA A 406 -9.20 -5.23 16.36
N GLY A 407 -8.09 -4.48 16.31
CA GLY A 407 -6.78 -4.95 15.89
C GLY A 407 -5.85 -5.02 17.09
N ILE A 408 -5.23 -6.17 17.35
CA ILE A 408 -4.32 -6.39 18.47
C ILE A 408 -2.98 -6.83 17.88
N LYS A 409 -1.95 -6.00 18.01
CA LYS A 409 -0.62 -6.29 17.46
C LYS A 409 0.28 -6.86 18.53
N ALA A 410 0.93 -7.99 18.26
CA ALA A 410 1.86 -8.69 19.14
C ALA A 410 3.21 -8.94 18.50
N GLY A 411 3.52 -8.54 17.36
CA GLY A 411 4.76 -8.84 16.62
C GLY A 411 6.02 -8.31 17.28
N GLY A 412 6.91 -7.73 16.50
CA GLY A 412 8.16 -7.13 16.97
C GLY A 412 8.37 -5.78 16.31
N ASN A 413 9.39 -5.07 16.82
CA ASN A 413 9.73 -3.72 16.36
C ASN A 413 10.82 -3.74 15.27
N ALA A 414 10.68 -4.64 14.26
CA ALA A 414 11.60 -4.74 13.12
C ALA A 414 10.88 -4.96 11.78
N ASP A 415 9.59 -4.73 11.73
CA ASP A 415 8.81 -4.85 10.49
C ASP A 415 9.25 -3.81 9.45
N SER A 416 8.93 -4.06 8.18
CA SER A 416 9.07 -3.02 7.15
C SER A 416 8.18 -1.83 7.51
N HIS A 417 8.68 -0.60 7.36
CA HIS A 417 7.96 0.61 7.77
C HIS A 417 7.56 0.64 9.27
N ASN A 418 8.39 0.08 10.13
CA ASN A 418 8.10 -0.18 11.54
C ASN A 418 7.75 1.07 12.36
N HIS A 419 6.81 0.88 13.28
CA HIS A 419 6.60 1.71 14.49
C HIS A 419 6.96 0.89 15.75
N ASN A 420 7.28 1.55 16.86
CA ASN A 420 7.44 0.87 18.14
C ASN A 420 6.05 0.67 18.77
N ASP A 421 5.28 -0.28 18.22
CA ASP A 421 3.86 -0.48 18.49
C ASP A 421 3.49 -1.89 18.97
N THR A 422 4.48 -2.70 19.34
CA THR A 422 4.28 -4.07 19.83
C THR A 422 3.40 -4.10 21.08
N GLY A 423 2.24 -4.76 20.98
CA GLY A 423 1.21 -4.83 22.02
C GLY A 423 0.11 -3.77 21.90
N SER A 424 0.17 -2.89 20.91
CA SER A 424 -0.87 -1.86 20.69
C SER A 424 -2.20 -2.50 20.29
N VAL A 425 -3.29 -1.83 20.70
CA VAL A 425 -4.67 -2.25 20.41
C VAL A 425 -5.41 -1.09 19.77
N THR A 426 -5.96 -1.31 18.59
CA THR A 426 -6.90 -0.38 17.94
C THR A 426 -8.32 -0.90 18.11
N LEU A 427 -9.29 -0.01 18.32
CA LEU A 427 -10.69 -0.35 18.54
C LEU A 427 -11.61 0.60 17.78
N TYR A 428 -12.56 0.03 17.09
CA TYR A 428 -13.65 0.75 16.43
C TYR A 428 -14.99 0.29 17.01
N LYS A 429 -15.95 1.22 17.10
CA LYS A 429 -17.34 0.94 17.49
C LYS A 429 -18.31 1.54 16.48
N ASN A 430 -19.23 0.76 15.94
CA ASN A 430 -20.15 1.18 14.88
C ASN A 430 -19.43 1.81 13.68
N GLY A 431 -18.26 1.28 13.30
CA GLY A 431 -17.42 1.80 12.24
C GLY A 431 -16.67 3.10 12.55
N GLN A 432 -16.80 3.66 13.76
CA GLN A 432 -16.10 4.88 14.16
C GLN A 432 -14.85 4.56 15.01
N PRO A 433 -13.73 5.31 14.78
CA PRO A 433 -12.51 5.15 15.55
C PRO A 433 -12.72 5.47 17.04
N LEU A 434 -12.29 4.58 17.93
CA LEU A 434 -12.40 4.73 19.39
C LEU A 434 -11.01 4.76 20.04
N LEU A 435 -10.26 3.64 20.01
CA LEU A 435 -8.83 3.65 20.26
C LEU A 435 -8.09 3.57 18.94
N ILE A 436 -7.20 4.52 18.69
CA ILE A 436 -6.60 4.71 17.37
C ILE A 436 -5.10 4.42 17.35
N ASP A 437 -4.61 4.02 16.19
CA ASP A 437 -3.23 4.23 15.78
C ASP A 437 -3.19 5.51 14.93
N VAL A 438 -2.31 6.44 15.28
CA VAL A 438 -2.24 7.76 14.63
C VAL A 438 -1.79 7.65 13.18
N GLY A 439 -1.00 6.62 12.87
CA GLY A 439 -0.40 6.43 11.55
C GLY A 439 0.88 7.24 11.37
N VAL A 440 1.18 7.66 10.14
CA VAL A 440 2.46 8.29 9.79
C VAL A 440 2.27 9.67 9.18
N GLU A 441 3.17 10.61 9.52
CA GLU A 441 3.27 11.94 8.93
C GLU A 441 3.73 11.89 7.47
N THR A 442 3.68 13.03 6.79
CA THR A 442 4.22 13.20 5.44
C THR A 442 5.69 12.76 5.38
N TYR A 443 6.02 11.92 4.42
CA TYR A 443 7.36 11.36 4.28
C TYR A 443 8.42 12.43 4.00
N SER A 444 9.54 12.29 4.69
CA SER A 444 10.73 13.11 4.52
C SER A 444 11.98 12.23 4.52
N LYS A 445 13.15 12.84 4.28
CA LYS A 445 14.43 12.12 4.41
C LYS A 445 14.62 11.50 5.82
N LYS A 446 14.05 12.11 6.86
CA LYS A 446 14.10 11.61 8.24
C LYS A 446 13.38 10.27 8.39
N THR A 447 12.26 10.08 7.68
CA THR A 447 11.44 8.88 7.75
C THR A 447 12.22 7.59 7.43
N PHE A 448 13.17 7.68 6.50
CA PHE A 448 14.00 6.55 6.03
C PHE A 448 15.45 6.67 6.48
N SER A 449 15.67 7.15 7.69
CA SER A 449 17.00 7.33 8.28
C SER A 449 17.08 6.74 9.70
N PRO A 450 18.28 6.60 10.30
CA PRO A 450 18.42 6.22 11.70
C PRO A 450 17.69 7.14 12.70
N ARG A 451 17.26 8.32 12.23
CA ARG A 451 16.50 9.30 13.03
C ARG A 451 14.99 9.10 12.95
N ARG A 452 14.52 7.98 12.36
CA ARG A 452 13.10 7.66 12.18
C ARG A 452 12.31 7.80 13.48
N TYR A 453 12.82 7.24 14.57
CA TYR A 453 12.13 7.21 15.86
C TYR A 453 12.20 8.54 16.66
N GLU A 454 12.72 9.61 16.05
CA GLU A 454 12.50 10.98 16.52
C GLU A 454 11.15 11.55 16.02
N ILE A 455 10.48 10.87 15.08
CA ILE A 455 9.13 11.21 14.62
C ILE A 455 8.15 10.68 15.66
N TRP A 456 7.33 11.57 16.19
CA TRP A 456 6.50 11.27 17.36
C TRP A 456 5.51 10.12 17.12
N THR A 457 4.91 10.03 15.93
CA THR A 457 3.94 8.96 15.60
C THR A 457 4.55 7.56 15.56
N MET A 458 5.88 7.44 15.51
CA MET A 458 6.59 6.15 15.48
C MET A 458 7.05 5.68 16.87
N GLN A 459 6.85 6.52 17.89
CA GLN A 459 7.26 6.24 19.28
C GLN A 459 6.17 5.51 20.03
N SER A 460 6.55 4.53 20.86
CA SER A 460 5.60 3.70 21.63
C SER A 460 4.70 4.51 22.57
N CYS A 461 5.15 5.66 23.04
CA CYS A 461 4.39 6.55 23.91
C CYS A 461 3.19 7.25 23.22
N TRP A 462 3.06 7.12 21.90
CA TRP A 462 1.94 7.62 21.12
C TRP A 462 1.06 6.51 20.53
N HIS A 463 1.31 5.28 20.95
CA HIS A 463 0.46 4.11 20.72
C HIS A 463 -0.28 3.71 21.99
N ASN A 464 -1.22 2.77 21.91
CA ASN A 464 -2.01 2.28 23.06
C ASN A 464 -1.16 1.30 23.90
N LEU A 465 -0.07 1.81 24.50
CA LEU A 465 1.02 1.05 25.11
C LEU A 465 1.43 1.60 26.47
N PRO A 466 2.00 0.73 27.36
CA PRO A 466 2.58 1.15 28.62
C PRO A 466 3.95 1.81 28.44
N ARG A 467 4.32 2.61 29.44
CA ARG A 467 5.66 3.13 29.72
C ARG A 467 6.00 2.86 31.17
N PHE A 468 7.26 2.62 31.48
CA PHE A 468 7.69 2.35 32.86
C PHE A 468 8.44 3.55 33.42
N VAL A 469 8.13 3.95 34.66
CA VAL A 469 8.73 5.12 35.32
C VAL A 469 9.49 4.66 36.56
N GLY A 470 10.79 4.89 36.57
CA GLY A 470 11.66 4.55 37.70
C GLY A 470 13.03 5.20 37.61
N ASP A 471 13.67 5.43 38.75
CA ASP A 471 15.04 6.00 38.89
C ASP A 471 15.25 7.31 38.11
N GLY A 472 14.20 8.14 38.01
CA GLY A 472 14.26 9.39 37.27
C GLY A 472 14.19 9.24 35.74
N ALA A 473 13.99 8.02 35.22
CA ALA A 473 13.87 7.71 33.79
C ALA A 473 12.48 7.25 33.43
N VAL A 474 12.17 7.33 32.14
CA VAL A 474 10.96 6.77 31.53
C VAL A 474 11.40 5.83 30.41
N TYR A 475 10.93 4.61 30.47
CA TYR A 475 11.32 3.55 29.54
C TYR A 475 10.20 3.32 28.51
N ASP A 476 10.55 3.50 27.24
CA ASP A 476 9.75 3.25 26.07
C ASP A 476 10.23 1.99 25.32
N GLN A 477 9.46 1.51 24.34
CA GLN A 477 9.94 0.42 23.48
C GLN A 477 11.10 0.87 22.60
N HIS A 478 11.91 -0.09 22.21
CA HIS A 478 13.03 0.09 21.28
C HIS A 478 12.71 -0.53 19.92
N ASP A 479 13.41 -0.04 18.90
CA ASP A 479 13.41 -0.62 17.55
C ASP A 479 14.42 -1.78 17.43
N GLY A 480 14.12 -2.70 16.54
CA GLY A 480 15.00 -3.83 16.20
C GLY A 480 14.43 -5.21 16.54
N ALA A 481 14.95 -6.23 15.85
CA ALA A 481 14.41 -7.60 15.85
C ALA A 481 14.37 -8.30 17.22
N ARG A 482 15.22 -7.87 18.17
CA ARG A 482 15.23 -8.42 19.52
C ARG A 482 14.11 -7.90 20.42
N TYR A 483 13.47 -6.80 20.02
CA TYR A 483 12.42 -6.12 20.76
C TYR A 483 11.06 -6.57 20.26
N THR A 484 10.56 -7.67 20.79
CA THR A 484 9.36 -8.37 20.36
C THR A 484 8.55 -8.84 21.55
N ALA A 485 7.25 -9.05 21.37
CA ALA A 485 6.44 -9.75 22.36
C ALA A 485 6.86 -11.23 22.46
N ARG A 486 6.70 -11.81 23.64
CA ARG A 486 6.88 -13.26 23.86
C ARG A 486 5.59 -13.89 24.43
N GLU A 487 5.55 -15.22 24.45
CA GLU A 487 4.42 -15.99 24.96
C GLU A 487 3.07 -15.55 24.34
N VAL A 488 3.12 -15.26 23.03
CA VAL A 488 1.94 -14.81 22.28
C VAL A 488 0.97 -15.96 22.10
N GLN A 489 -0.25 -15.80 22.62
CA GLN A 489 -1.30 -16.82 22.58
C GLN A 489 -2.59 -16.23 22.00
N PRO A 490 -3.00 -16.64 20.78
CA PRO A 490 -4.32 -16.34 20.27
C PRO A 490 -5.41 -16.94 21.16
N LEU A 491 -6.41 -16.11 21.49
CA LEU A 491 -7.57 -16.47 22.29
C LEU A 491 -8.83 -16.36 21.42
N GLU A 492 -9.93 -16.92 21.88
CA GLU A 492 -11.24 -16.63 21.31
C GLU A 492 -11.56 -15.15 21.51
N GLY A 493 -11.76 -14.42 20.40
CA GLY A 493 -11.99 -12.98 20.39
C GLY A 493 -10.81 -12.15 20.88
N GLY A 494 -9.57 -12.66 20.94
CA GLY A 494 -8.48 -11.87 21.50
C GLY A 494 -7.08 -12.44 21.39
N LEU A 495 -6.18 -11.87 22.20
CA LEU A 495 -4.76 -12.20 22.23
C LEU A 495 -4.20 -11.96 23.64
N SER A 496 -3.28 -12.83 24.10
CA SER A 496 -2.46 -12.63 25.29
C SER A 496 -0.98 -12.65 24.92
N MET A 497 -0.16 -11.84 25.61
CA MET A 497 1.27 -11.71 25.34
C MET A 497 2.03 -11.11 26.50
N ASP A 498 3.34 -11.37 26.58
CA ASP A 498 4.27 -10.64 27.45
C ASP A 498 5.04 -9.59 26.66
N LEU A 499 4.93 -8.32 27.06
CA LEU A 499 5.54 -7.17 26.39
C LEU A 499 6.88 -6.73 26.98
N ALA A 500 7.31 -7.28 28.10
CA ALA A 500 8.55 -6.86 28.76
C ALA A 500 9.77 -6.85 27.81
N PRO A 501 9.98 -7.84 26.91
CA PRO A 501 11.13 -7.83 26.01
C PRO A 501 11.17 -6.67 25.02
N ALA A 502 10.02 -6.08 24.68
CA ALA A 502 9.96 -4.94 23.75
C ALA A 502 10.59 -3.66 24.33
N TYR A 503 10.73 -3.59 25.65
CA TYR A 503 11.31 -2.45 26.38
C TYR A 503 12.80 -2.62 26.71
N GLY A 504 13.39 -3.75 26.38
CA GLY A 504 14.78 -4.03 26.72
C GLY A 504 15.01 -4.20 28.22
N ALA A 505 16.15 -3.70 28.70
CA ALA A 505 16.53 -3.83 30.12
C ALA A 505 15.91 -2.70 30.95
N VAL A 506 14.71 -2.92 31.49
CA VAL A 506 14.07 -2.04 32.48
C VAL A 506 14.33 -2.61 33.88
N PRO A 507 14.99 -1.88 34.79
CA PRO A 507 15.27 -2.38 36.15
C PRO A 507 13.99 -2.77 36.89
N GLY A 508 13.88 -4.00 37.35
CA GLY A 508 12.75 -4.51 38.10
C GLY A 508 11.56 -5.01 37.24
N LEU A 509 11.67 -4.96 35.92
CA LEU A 509 10.68 -5.52 35.00
C LEU A 509 11.16 -6.86 34.46
N SER A 510 10.44 -7.95 34.73
CA SER A 510 10.69 -9.25 34.10
C SER A 510 9.48 -9.77 33.31
N CYS A 511 8.28 -9.28 33.62
CA CYS A 511 7.04 -9.64 32.95
C CYS A 511 6.07 -8.45 32.88
N TYR A 512 5.49 -8.24 31.69
CA TYR A 512 4.31 -7.40 31.50
C TYR A 512 3.32 -8.14 30.62
N ARG A 513 2.36 -8.79 31.25
CA ARG A 513 1.34 -9.57 30.58
C ARG A 513 0.16 -8.71 30.19
N ARG A 514 -0.10 -8.62 28.92
CA ARG A 514 -1.29 -7.98 28.34
C ARG A 514 -2.23 -9.05 27.82
N THR A 515 -3.51 -8.96 28.18
CA THR A 515 -4.59 -9.75 27.59
C THR A 515 -5.66 -8.80 27.06
N ALA A 516 -5.94 -8.87 25.77
CA ALA A 516 -7.01 -8.12 25.13
C ALA A 516 -8.06 -9.10 24.59
N ARG A 517 -9.33 -8.91 24.95
CA ARG A 517 -10.44 -9.76 24.52
C ARG A 517 -11.65 -8.93 24.11
N LEU A 518 -12.14 -9.16 22.91
CA LEU A 518 -13.35 -8.55 22.36
C LEU A 518 -14.54 -9.48 22.50
N THR A 519 -15.67 -8.92 22.90
CA THR A 519 -16.98 -9.57 22.94
C THR A 519 -18.03 -8.60 22.41
N ASP A 520 -19.30 -9.05 22.29
CA ASP A 520 -20.41 -8.16 21.90
C ASP A 520 -20.64 -7.01 22.90
N ALA A 521 -20.18 -7.15 24.14
CA ALA A 521 -20.24 -6.10 25.15
C ALA A 521 -19.09 -5.07 25.04
N GLY A 522 -18.07 -5.35 24.25
CA GLY A 522 -16.92 -4.49 24.06
C GLY A 522 -15.57 -5.15 24.31
N LEU A 523 -14.52 -4.34 24.46
CA LEU A 523 -13.14 -4.76 24.68
C LEU A 523 -12.80 -4.78 26.17
N THR A 524 -12.24 -5.91 26.65
CA THR A 524 -11.55 -5.99 27.93
C THR A 524 -10.05 -6.02 27.69
N LEU A 525 -9.32 -5.05 28.24
CA LEU A 525 -7.87 -4.99 28.28
C LEU A 525 -7.40 -5.22 29.71
N CYS A 526 -6.61 -6.26 29.96
CA CYS A 526 -6.02 -6.57 31.25
C CYS A 526 -4.51 -6.55 31.14
N ASP A 527 -3.87 -5.70 31.93
CA ASP A 527 -2.42 -5.55 32.04
C ASP A 527 -1.98 -5.96 33.45
N GLU A 528 -1.01 -6.87 33.57
CA GLU A 528 -0.44 -7.37 34.81
C GLU A 528 1.09 -7.32 34.72
N THR A 529 1.75 -6.80 35.77
CA THR A 529 3.21 -6.66 35.77
C THR A 529 3.81 -6.89 37.13
N ASP A 530 5.03 -7.39 37.15
CA ASP A 530 5.89 -7.47 38.33
C ASP A 530 6.73 -6.20 38.55
N TYR A 531 6.63 -5.21 37.66
CA TYR A 531 7.33 -3.94 37.81
C TYR A 531 6.91 -3.21 39.09
N PRO A 532 7.85 -2.87 39.99
CA PRO A 532 7.51 -2.28 41.30
C PRO A 532 7.15 -0.79 41.21
N GLY A 533 7.47 -0.11 40.11
CA GLY A 533 7.26 1.31 39.90
C GLY A 533 5.92 1.67 39.25
N GLU A 534 5.76 2.93 38.92
CA GLU A 534 4.62 3.45 38.21
C GLU A 534 4.65 3.03 36.73
N VAL A 535 3.51 2.54 36.22
CA VAL A 535 3.27 2.30 34.80
C VAL A 535 2.32 3.37 34.27
N ARG A 536 2.63 3.90 33.09
CA ARG A 536 1.80 4.88 32.38
C ARG A 536 1.31 4.26 31.08
N LEU A 537 0.05 3.87 31.03
CA LEU A 537 -0.58 3.38 29.81
C LEU A 537 -1.17 4.55 29.02
N THR A 538 -0.77 4.66 27.78
CA THR A 538 -1.36 5.61 26.82
C THR A 538 -2.60 5.00 26.17
N LEU A 539 -3.65 5.81 26.02
CA LEU A 539 -4.82 5.53 25.18
C LEU A 539 -5.01 6.73 24.23
N MET A 540 -4.84 6.49 22.93
CA MET A 540 -5.06 7.51 21.89
C MET A 540 -6.48 7.45 21.37
N SER A 541 -7.15 8.59 21.29
CA SER A 541 -8.54 8.65 20.81
C SER A 541 -8.80 9.86 19.91
N GLN A 542 -9.78 9.72 19.02
CA GLN A 542 -10.32 10.84 18.25
C GLN A 542 -11.37 11.63 19.06
N GLN A 543 -12.15 10.92 19.87
CA GLN A 543 -13.19 11.52 20.70
C GLN A 543 -12.58 12.15 21.95
N PRO A 544 -13.07 13.34 22.38
CA PRO A 544 -12.59 13.97 23.61
C PRO A 544 -12.93 13.09 24.83
N PRO A 545 -11.93 12.77 25.67
CA PRO A 545 -12.16 12.00 26.89
C PRO A 545 -12.70 12.90 28.01
N ALA A 546 -13.73 12.44 28.71
CA ALA A 546 -14.20 13.02 29.97
C ALA A 546 -13.96 12.03 31.11
N VAL A 547 -13.20 12.44 32.14
CA VAL A 547 -12.78 11.60 33.26
C VAL A 547 -13.64 11.87 34.50
N GLU A 548 -14.26 10.83 35.05
CA GLU A 548 -15.04 10.87 36.29
C GLU A 548 -14.61 9.69 37.20
N GLY A 549 -13.64 9.93 38.08
CA GLY A 549 -13.08 8.87 38.93
C GLY A 549 -12.39 7.78 38.14
N THR A 550 -12.96 6.57 38.13
CA THR A 550 -12.48 5.40 37.36
C THR A 550 -13.21 5.20 36.02
N LEU A 551 -14.04 6.17 35.63
CA LEU A 551 -14.77 6.13 34.36
C LEU A 551 -14.19 7.18 33.39
N VAL A 552 -13.95 6.77 32.16
CA VAL A 552 -13.57 7.63 31.05
C VAL A 552 -14.61 7.52 29.96
N ARG A 553 -15.26 8.63 29.60
CA ARG A 553 -16.18 8.66 28.46
C ARG A 553 -15.47 9.23 27.24
N PHE A 554 -15.57 8.54 26.12
CA PHE A 554 -15.05 9.00 24.82
C PHE A 554 -16.20 9.60 24.01
N GLY A 555 -16.45 10.91 24.20
CA GLY A 555 -17.61 11.58 23.64
C GLY A 555 -18.92 10.88 24.03
N THR A 556 -19.75 10.61 23.02
CA THR A 556 -20.97 9.77 23.13
C THR A 556 -20.79 8.36 22.62
N LEU A 557 -19.57 8.01 22.17
CA LEU A 557 -19.32 6.75 21.47
C LEU A 557 -19.18 5.57 22.42
N ALA A 558 -18.43 5.73 23.52
CA ALA A 558 -18.12 4.63 24.41
C ALA A 558 -17.76 5.10 25.84
N GLU A 559 -17.83 4.18 26.79
CA GLU A 559 -17.33 4.35 28.15
C GLU A 559 -16.25 3.30 28.45
N ALA A 560 -15.19 3.71 29.14
CA ALA A 560 -14.16 2.83 29.68
C ALA A 560 -14.21 2.84 31.21
N ARG A 561 -14.35 1.66 31.83
CA ARG A 561 -14.30 1.46 33.30
C ARG A 561 -12.96 0.86 33.66
N LEU A 562 -12.26 1.49 34.61
CA LEU A 562 -10.93 1.11 35.05
C LEU A 562 -10.97 0.52 36.47
N GLU A 563 -10.32 -0.65 36.63
CA GLU A 563 -10.23 -1.35 37.91
C GLU A 563 -8.79 -1.82 38.15
N GLY A 564 -8.34 -1.84 39.40
CA GLY A 564 -7.03 -2.35 39.82
C GLY A 564 -6.17 -1.30 40.52
N GLY A 565 -4.87 -1.33 40.31
CA GLY A 565 -3.88 -0.47 40.97
C GLY A 565 -3.81 0.97 40.45
N LEU A 566 -4.96 1.59 40.12
CA LEU A 566 -5.03 2.93 39.54
C LEU A 566 -4.45 4.00 40.48
N LEU A 567 -3.52 4.82 39.96
CA LEU A 567 -2.92 5.95 40.66
C LEU A 567 -3.49 7.28 40.20
N GLY A 568 -3.97 7.36 38.96
CA GLY A 568 -4.57 8.58 38.40
C GLY A 568 -4.72 8.54 36.89
N LEU A 569 -5.42 9.56 36.36
CA LEU A 569 -5.73 9.72 34.97
C LEU A 569 -5.40 11.17 34.55
N GLU A 570 -4.73 11.32 33.43
CA GLU A 570 -4.41 12.63 32.83
C GLU A 570 -4.84 12.61 31.36
N THR A 571 -5.35 13.72 30.86
CA THR A 571 -5.77 13.85 29.47
C THR A 571 -5.13 15.09 28.86
N GLU A 572 -4.69 14.99 27.62
CA GLU A 572 -4.18 16.12 26.86
C GLU A 572 -4.73 16.14 25.44
N ALA A 573 -4.86 17.33 24.89
CA ALA A 573 -5.21 17.56 23.50
C ALA A 573 -3.92 17.61 22.67
N VAL A 574 -3.90 16.88 21.55
CA VAL A 574 -2.77 16.79 20.64
C VAL A 574 -3.14 17.46 19.33
N SER A 575 -2.48 18.56 18.99
CA SER A 575 -2.74 19.29 17.75
C SER A 575 -2.15 18.55 16.55
N ILE A 576 -2.95 18.32 15.52
CA ILE A 576 -2.55 17.69 14.27
C ILE A 576 -2.34 18.78 13.22
N THR A 577 -1.08 18.97 12.82
CA THR A 577 -0.68 19.99 11.84
C THR A 577 -0.20 19.39 10.52
N ASP A 578 0.22 18.13 10.52
CA ASP A 578 0.69 17.42 9.32
C ASP A 578 -0.45 17.17 8.32
N ALA A 579 -0.20 17.49 7.04
CA ALA A 579 -1.21 17.41 5.98
C ALA A 579 -1.71 15.97 5.73
N ARG A 580 -0.83 14.97 5.81
CA ARG A 580 -1.19 13.57 5.61
C ARG A 580 -2.07 13.06 6.75
N LEU A 581 -1.72 13.38 7.99
CA LEU A 581 -2.54 13.00 9.16
C LEU A 581 -3.93 13.67 9.12
N ARG A 582 -4.02 14.90 8.64
CA ARG A 582 -5.30 15.62 8.48
C ARG A 582 -6.25 15.03 7.45
N LEU A 583 -5.79 14.17 6.56
CA LEU A 583 -6.68 13.41 5.67
C LEU A 583 -7.55 12.44 6.47
N ALA A 584 -6.99 11.86 7.54
CA ALA A 584 -7.65 10.84 8.36
C ALA A 584 -8.28 11.40 9.64
N TRP A 585 -7.65 12.42 10.24
CA TRP A 585 -7.96 12.88 11.57
C TRP A 585 -8.38 14.36 11.60
N PRO A 586 -9.18 14.78 12.60
CA PRO A 586 -9.46 16.20 12.85
C PRO A 586 -8.20 16.93 13.34
N ASP A 587 -8.29 18.26 13.47
CA ASP A 587 -7.19 19.12 13.93
C ASP A 587 -6.71 18.77 15.36
N THR A 588 -7.47 18.00 16.10
CA THR A 588 -7.16 17.62 17.49
C THR A 588 -7.46 16.14 17.72
N LEU A 589 -6.48 15.44 18.24
CA LEU A 589 -6.61 14.12 18.85
C LEU A 589 -6.40 14.22 20.35
N TYR A 590 -6.64 13.14 21.08
CA TYR A 590 -6.53 13.13 22.53
C TYR A 590 -5.67 11.97 22.99
N ARG A 591 -4.81 12.24 23.99
CA ARG A 591 -4.05 11.21 24.70
C ARG A 591 -4.55 11.16 26.15
N THR A 592 -5.02 9.99 26.56
CA THR A 592 -5.32 9.68 27.96
C THR A 592 -4.18 8.86 28.52
N THR A 593 -3.54 9.33 29.59
CA THR A 593 -2.52 8.59 30.32
C THR A 593 -3.13 8.00 31.58
N VAL A 594 -3.15 6.67 31.67
CA VAL A 594 -3.60 5.92 32.84
C VAL A 594 -2.37 5.53 33.67
N ARG A 595 -2.27 6.04 34.90
CA ARG A 595 -1.17 5.75 35.82
C ARG A 595 -1.60 4.65 36.79
N PHE A 596 -0.82 3.57 36.91
CA PHE A 596 -1.16 2.44 37.76
C PHE A 596 0.08 1.66 38.24
N THR A 597 -0.14 0.70 39.13
CA THR A 597 0.86 -0.28 39.59
C THR A 597 0.26 -1.69 39.60
N GLY A 598 1.10 -2.69 39.36
CA GLY A 598 0.77 -4.12 39.44
C GLY A 598 -0.25 -4.58 38.40
N ARG A 599 -1.53 -4.26 38.59
CA ARG A 599 -2.61 -4.72 37.70
C ARG A 599 -3.57 -3.60 37.33
N LEU A 600 -3.93 -3.57 36.06
CA LEU A 600 -5.00 -2.70 35.54
C LEU A 600 -5.94 -3.51 34.63
N GLN A 601 -7.25 -3.34 34.82
CA GLN A 601 -8.25 -3.83 33.89
C GLN A 601 -9.08 -2.66 33.37
N ILE A 602 -9.29 -2.62 32.06
CA ILE A 602 -10.11 -1.62 31.38
C ILE A 602 -11.20 -2.35 30.62
N GLN A 603 -12.45 -2.01 30.87
CA GLN A 603 -13.61 -2.50 30.12
C GLN A 603 -14.17 -1.35 29.29
N ILE A 604 -14.16 -1.48 27.97
CA ILE A 604 -14.61 -0.46 27.02
C ILE A 604 -15.83 -0.97 26.29
N GLY A 605 -16.98 -0.32 26.50
CA GLY A 605 -18.25 -0.76 25.94
C GLY A 605 -19.17 0.35 25.42
#